data_bbf950dcb3cd251495f6f71df43996c7
#
_entry.id   bbf950dcb3cd251495f6f71df43996c7
#
_cell.length_a   1.000
_cell.length_b   1.000
_cell.length_c   1.000
_cell.angle_alpha   90.00
_cell.angle_beta   90.00
_cell.angle_gamma   90.00
#
_symmetry.space_group_name_H-M   'P 1'
#
loop_
_entity.id
_entity.type
_entity.pdbx_description
1 polymer ?
#
loop_
_entity_poly.entity_id
_entity_poly.type
_entity_poly.pdbx_seq_one_letter_code
_entity_poly.pdbx_strand_id
1 'polypeptide(L)'
;ILHSRHQYHWHTAYEPPLTVAAPHLGSWVSRTLGPLNPDLPAFIDIGQTFDSGEKESLKAFHTAGFLGSEFGPFFLVEPDQAVEAVKPPPGMSDERFAKRYQAYKKLLADSPIQQHGSDYQRDSLLKSVDNAHRLLSSPKARKAFDLSLEPKESYDTYKVGGRFGLGCLLARRLTEAGARFIEVTHGYYPFKYWDTHDNGHTRMKDLKQMIDAPIAQLVLDLEARKLLDRTLIVVASEFSRDMMMEGKPEKRVKDQVNVPPRIDGLQHYGMHRHFTGAGSVLLFGGGVKKGFVYGETADERPCTTVKDPVTTEQLHASIYRAL
;
A
#
# COMPACT_ATOMS: atom_id res chain seq x y z
N ILE A 1 -13.84 -4.70 -15.92
CA ILE A 1 -12.90 -4.83 -14.79
C ILE A 1 -12.34 -3.44 -14.53
N LEU A 2 -12.57 -2.91 -13.34
CA LEU A 2 -12.13 -1.58 -12.91
C LEU A 2 -11.03 -1.72 -11.85
N HIS A 3 -10.02 -0.86 -11.91
CA HIS A 3 -8.94 -0.82 -10.92
C HIS A 3 -9.44 -0.64 -9.50
N SER A 4 -10.32 0.34 -9.26
CA SER A 4 -10.87 0.65 -7.94
C SER A 4 -11.52 -0.57 -7.26
N ARG A 5 -12.30 -1.36 -8.00
CA ARG A 5 -12.96 -2.56 -7.46
C ARG A 5 -11.97 -3.66 -7.08
N HIS A 6 -10.96 -3.88 -7.91
CA HIS A 6 -9.96 -4.91 -7.63
C HIS A 6 -8.96 -4.47 -6.57
N GLN A 7 -8.58 -3.19 -6.53
CA GLN A 7 -7.82 -2.64 -5.42
C GLN A 7 -8.59 -2.78 -4.10
N TYR A 8 -9.89 -2.50 -4.11
CA TYR A 8 -10.73 -2.71 -2.94
C TYR A 8 -10.72 -4.17 -2.48
N HIS A 9 -11.00 -5.11 -3.39
CA HIS A 9 -10.98 -6.55 -3.08
C HIS A 9 -9.60 -7.00 -2.60
N TRP A 10 -8.55 -6.56 -3.28
CA TRP A 10 -7.17 -6.90 -2.93
C TRP A 10 -6.78 -6.45 -1.50
N HIS A 11 -7.15 -5.24 -1.11
CA HIS A 11 -6.79 -4.70 0.20
C HIS A 11 -7.70 -5.15 1.34
N THR A 12 -8.92 -5.58 1.03
CA THR A 12 -9.92 -5.89 2.06
C THR A 12 -10.36 -7.35 2.11
N ALA A 13 -10.13 -8.12 1.05
CA ALA A 13 -10.70 -9.45 0.80
C ALA A 13 -12.25 -9.47 0.72
N TYR A 14 -12.86 -8.32 0.40
CA TYR A 14 -14.30 -8.22 0.17
C TYR A 14 -14.57 -7.70 -1.24
N GLU A 15 -15.53 -8.31 -1.93
CA GLU A 15 -15.92 -7.85 -3.26
C GLU A 15 -16.94 -6.71 -3.19
N PRO A 16 -16.71 -5.58 -3.90
CA PRO A 16 -17.69 -4.51 -4.00
C PRO A 16 -18.80 -4.87 -5.01
N PRO A 17 -19.99 -4.26 -4.93
CA PRO A 17 -20.37 -3.17 -4.05
C PRO A 17 -20.80 -3.63 -2.66
N LEU A 18 -20.43 -2.85 -1.64
CA LEU A 18 -20.81 -3.09 -0.26
C LEU A 18 -21.60 -1.90 0.30
N THR A 19 -22.57 -2.17 1.15
CA THR A 19 -23.28 -1.15 1.90
C THR A 19 -22.47 -0.59 3.08
N VAL A 20 -21.49 -1.36 3.54
CA VAL A 20 -20.59 -1.01 4.64
C VAL A 20 -19.15 -1.11 4.14
N ALA A 21 -18.34 -0.10 4.43
CA ALA A 21 -16.93 -0.11 4.08
C ALA A 21 -16.19 -1.22 4.87
N ALA A 22 -15.54 -2.13 4.14
CA ALA A 22 -14.71 -3.16 4.75
C ALA A 22 -13.32 -2.60 5.13
N PRO A 23 -12.72 -3.12 6.22
CA PRO A 23 -11.41 -2.69 6.66
C PRO A 23 -10.30 -3.17 5.74
N HIS A 24 -9.29 -2.32 5.57
CA HIS A 24 -8.03 -2.70 4.94
C HIS A 24 -7.29 -3.79 5.76
N LEU A 25 -6.52 -4.65 5.10
CA LEU A 25 -5.64 -5.66 5.71
C LEU A 25 -4.80 -5.07 6.85
N GLY A 26 -4.14 -3.93 6.62
CA GLY A 26 -3.35 -3.22 7.63
C GLY A 26 -4.18 -2.73 8.82
N SER A 27 -5.45 -2.41 8.61
CA SER A 27 -6.36 -2.02 9.71
C SER A 27 -6.73 -3.21 10.60
N TRP A 28 -6.91 -4.40 10.02
CA TRP A 28 -7.06 -5.63 10.80
C TRP A 28 -5.82 -5.94 11.63
N VAL A 29 -4.62 -5.82 11.04
CA VAL A 29 -3.35 -5.98 11.75
C VAL A 29 -3.22 -4.94 12.87
N SER A 30 -3.53 -3.67 12.58
CA SER A 30 -3.52 -2.58 13.56
C SER A 30 -4.44 -2.86 14.75
N ARG A 31 -5.66 -3.32 14.48
CA ARG A 31 -6.63 -3.64 15.54
C ARG A 31 -6.23 -4.85 16.38
N THR A 32 -5.74 -5.90 15.74
CA THR A 32 -5.51 -7.20 16.38
C THR A 32 -4.21 -7.23 17.16
N LEU A 33 -3.14 -6.68 16.56
CA LEU A 33 -1.79 -6.75 17.11
C LEU A 33 -1.31 -5.42 17.70
N GLY A 34 -1.90 -4.30 17.28
CA GLY A 34 -1.46 -2.96 17.69
C GLY A 34 -0.05 -2.61 17.20
N PRO A 35 0.48 -1.45 17.60
CA PRO A 35 1.85 -1.05 17.29
C PRO A 35 2.87 -1.87 18.10
N LEU A 36 4.02 -2.22 17.48
CA LEU A 36 5.18 -2.75 18.22
C LEU A 36 5.86 -1.66 19.04
N ASN A 37 5.97 -0.47 18.44
CA ASN A 37 6.44 0.73 19.10
C ASN A 37 5.26 1.68 19.29
N PRO A 38 4.88 2.00 20.54
CA PRO A 38 3.71 2.85 20.81
C PRO A 38 3.85 4.28 20.29
N ASP A 39 5.05 4.73 19.98
CA ASP A 39 5.31 6.06 19.40
C ASP A 39 5.02 6.11 17.88
N LEU A 40 4.81 4.96 17.24
CA LEU A 40 4.54 4.85 15.80
C LEU A 40 3.10 4.42 15.52
N PRO A 41 2.51 4.86 14.41
CA PRO A 41 1.26 4.28 13.93
C PRO A 41 1.41 2.79 13.66
N ALA A 42 0.38 2.01 13.98
CA ALA A 42 0.39 0.57 13.72
C ALA A 42 0.29 0.24 12.23
N PHE A 43 -0.35 1.13 11.45
CA PHE A 43 -0.46 1.04 10.01
C PHE A 43 0.00 2.35 9.35
N ILE A 44 0.98 2.26 8.45
CA ILE A 44 1.56 3.38 7.72
C ILE A 44 1.46 3.08 6.22
N ASP A 45 0.92 4.02 5.44
CA ASP A 45 0.78 3.94 3.99
C ASP A 45 1.63 5.04 3.33
N ILE A 46 2.57 4.64 2.48
CA ILE A 46 3.58 5.50 1.87
C ILE A 46 3.39 5.56 0.36
N GLY A 47 3.28 6.75 -0.18
CA GLY A 47 3.27 7.01 -1.61
C GLY A 47 1.89 6.93 -2.26
N GLN A 48 0.85 6.58 -1.52
CA GLN A 48 -0.51 6.49 -2.06
C GLN A 48 -1.04 7.85 -2.50
N THR A 49 -1.59 7.89 -3.72
CA THR A 49 -2.31 9.04 -4.26
C THR A 49 -3.77 8.65 -4.53
N PHE A 50 -4.68 9.60 -4.34
CA PHE A 50 -6.13 9.35 -4.43
C PHE A 50 -6.75 9.63 -5.80
N ASP A 51 -5.94 9.94 -6.81
CA ASP A 51 -6.43 10.17 -8.17
C ASP A 51 -6.53 8.84 -8.91
N SER A 52 -7.70 8.26 -8.90
CA SER A 52 -7.98 7.03 -9.64
C SER A 52 -8.45 7.29 -11.08
N GLY A 53 -8.86 8.51 -11.40
CA GLY A 53 -9.53 8.82 -12.67
C GLY A 53 -10.83 8.04 -12.91
N GLU A 54 -11.23 7.18 -12.00
CA GLU A 54 -12.47 6.43 -12.01
C GLU A 54 -13.50 7.12 -11.13
N LYS A 55 -14.78 7.04 -11.51
CA LYS A 55 -15.87 7.70 -10.77
C LYS A 55 -16.20 7.02 -9.44
N GLU A 56 -15.69 5.81 -9.21
CA GLU A 56 -15.93 5.06 -7.99
C GLU A 56 -15.05 5.58 -6.86
N SER A 57 -15.66 5.77 -5.70
CA SER A 57 -14.95 6.23 -4.52
C SER A 57 -14.00 5.16 -4.00
N LEU A 58 -12.70 5.46 -4.00
CA LEU A 58 -11.66 4.63 -3.38
C LEU A 58 -11.62 4.76 -1.86
N LYS A 59 -12.47 5.57 -1.26
CA LYS A 59 -12.44 5.85 0.19
C LYS A 59 -12.47 4.59 1.05
N ALA A 60 -13.07 3.52 0.56
CA ALA A 60 -13.27 2.34 1.37
C ALA A 60 -11.99 1.59 1.72
N PHE A 61 -11.07 1.39 0.77
CA PHE A 61 -9.85 0.62 1.07
C PHE A 61 -8.73 1.45 1.69
N HIS A 62 -8.85 2.77 1.72
CA HIS A 62 -7.93 3.66 2.44
C HIS A 62 -8.37 3.97 3.86
N THR A 63 -9.31 3.22 4.40
CA THR A 63 -9.86 3.45 5.73
C THR A 63 -9.86 2.17 6.55
N ALA A 64 -10.10 2.33 7.84
CA ALA A 64 -10.35 1.19 8.71
C ALA A 64 -11.76 0.60 8.55
N GLY A 65 -12.56 1.08 7.60
CA GLY A 65 -13.93 0.63 7.40
C GLY A 65 -14.73 0.68 8.70
N PHE A 66 -15.40 -0.42 9.02
CA PHE A 66 -16.20 -0.52 10.25
C PHE A 66 -15.40 -0.71 11.54
N LEU A 67 -14.05 -0.80 11.49
CA LEU A 67 -13.24 -1.00 12.70
C LEU A 67 -12.98 0.30 13.48
N GLY A 68 -13.02 1.46 12.85
CA GLY A 68 -12.75 2.75 13.47
C GLY A 68 -11.49 3.44 12.98
N SER A 69 -11.54 4.76 12.97
CA SER A 69 -10.47 5.61 12.40
C SER A 69 -9.12 5.44 13.12
N GLU A 70 -9.11 5.05 14.38
CA GLU A 70 -7.89 4.79 15.17
C GLU A 70 -7.06 3.63 14.61
N PHE A 71 -7.66 2.74 13.82
CA PHE A 71 -6.99 1.62 13.16
C PHE A 71 -6.66 1.88 11.70
N GLY A 72 -7.00 3.07 11.19
CA GLY A 72 -6.73 3.48 9.83
C GLY A 72 -5.25 3.75 9.56
N PRO A 73 -4.88 3.87 8.28
CA PRO A 73 -3.52 4.17 7.88
C PRO A 73 -3.11 5.60 8.24
N PHE A 74 -1.85 5.76 8.61
CA PHE A 74 -1.17 7.04 8.60
C PHE A 74 -0.57 7.26 7.21
N PHE A 75 -1.10 8.23 6.47
CA PHE A 75 -0.71 8.48 5.09
C PHE A 75 0.50 9.39 4.96
N LEU A 76 1.44 8.99 4.12
CA LEU A 76 2.63 9.74 3.72
C LEU A 76 2.74 9.75 2.21
N VAL A 77 2.35 10.81 1.56
CA VAL A 77 2.42 10.90 0.10
C VAL A 77 3.85 11.04 -0.38
N GLU A 78 4.65 11.90 0.27
CA GLU A 78 6.04 12.19 -0.11
C GLU A 78 7.01 11.67 0.97
N PRO A 79 7.71 10.55 0.73
CA PRO A 79 8.56 9.93 1.73
C PRO A 79 9.80 10.76 2.13
N ASP A 80 10.30 11.61 1.24
CA ASP A 80 11.40 12.54 1.53
C ASP A 80 11.00 13.68 2.47
N GLN A 81 9.70 13.97 2.58
CA GLN A 81 9.13 14.98 3.47
C GLN A 81 8.46 14.34 4.71
N ALA A 82 8.60 13.04 4.91
CA ALA A 82 7.89 12.30 5.95
C ALA A 82 8.11 12.87 7.36
N VAL A 83 9.28 13.39 7.65
CA VAL A 83 9.60 14.01 8.95
C VAL A 83 8.73 15.24 9.24
N GLU A 84 8.31 15.97 8.23
CA GLU A 84 7.43 17.15 8.44
C GLU A 84 6.01 16.76 8.86
N ALA A 85 5.54 15.58 8.43
CA ALA A 85 4.23 15.06 8.82
C ALA A 85 4.16 14.62 10.30
N VAL A 86 5.31 14.43 10.95
CA VAL A 86 5.42 14.00 12.35
C VAL A 86 6.02 15.06 13.27
N LYS A 87 5.94 16.32 12.88
CA LYS A 87 6.32 17.47 13.69
C LYS A 87 5.09 18.29 14.07
N PRO A 88 5.10 18.94 15.25
CA PRO A 88 4.13 19.97 15.51
C PRO A 88 4.16 21.08 14.44
N PRO A 89 3.06 21.80 14.23
CA PRO A 89 3.02 22.90 13.26
C PRO A 89 4.15 23.93 13.49
N PRO A 90 4.67 24.56 12.42
CA PRO A 90 5.72 25.59 12.54
C PRO A 90 5.36 26.67 13.55
N GLY A 91 6.31 27.08 14.39
CA GLY A 91 6.12 28.07 15.44
C GLY A 91 5.35 27.60 16.68
N MET A 92 5.07 26.31 16.78
CA MET A 92 4.45 25.67 17.94
C MET A 92 5.52 25.11 18.87
N SER A 93 5.65 25.64 20.09
CA SER A 93 6.48 25.01 21.11
C SER A 93 5.81 23.73 21.65
N ASP A 94 6.62 22.79 22.15
CA ASP A 94 6.11 21.54 22.74
C ASP A 94 5.15 21.81 23.92
N GLU A 95 5.44 22.85 24.75
CA GLU A 95 4.56 23.27 25.84
C GLU A 95 3.19 23.77 25.32
N ARG A 96 3.22 24.61 24.28
CA ARG A 96 1.98 25.13 23.67
C ARG A 96 1.19 24.02 23.01
N PHE A 97 1.88 23.06 22.37
CA PHE A 97 1.25 21.89 21.78
C PHE A 97 0.56 21.02 22.85
N ALA A 98 1.24 20.73 23.94
CA ALA A 98 0.66 19.99 25.08
C ALA A 98 -0.56 20.70 25.71
N LYS A 99 -0.49 22.04 25.91
CA LYS A 99 -1.62 22.82 26.39
C LYS A 99 -2.84 22.76 25.46
N ARG A 100 -2.61 22.83 24.14
CA ARG A 100 -3.66 22.69 23.12
C ARG A 100 -4.29 21.30 23.14
N TYR A 101 -3.49 20.27 23.28
CA TYR A 101 -4.00 18.90 23.41
C TYR A 101 -4.91 18.73 24.63
N GLN A 102 -4.51 19.26 25.80
CA GLN A 102 -5.35 19.21 27.00
C GLN A 102 -6.64 20.01 26.84
N ALA A 103 -6.57 21.19 26.23
CA ALA A 103 -7.76 22.00 25.92
C ALA A 103 -8.71 21.26 24.97
N TYR A 104 -8.18 20.61 23.94
CA TYR A 104 -8.97 19.81 23.00
C TYR A 104 -9.65 18.63 23.68
N LYS A 105 -8.96 17.92 24.57
CA LYS A 105 -9.57 16.83 25.36
C LYS A 105 -10.73 17.32 26.22
N LYS A 106 -10.64 18.49 26.81
CA LYS A 106 -11.77 19.10 27.55
C LYS A 106 -12.95 19.41 26.65
N LEU A 107 -12.69 20.02 25.48
CA LEU A 107 -13.74 20.29 24.49
C LEU A 107 -14.42 19.02 23.99
N LEU A 108 -13.68 17.94 23.82
CA LEU A 108 -14.26 16.64 23.45
C LEU A 108 -15.10 16.03 24.57
N ALA A 109 -14.66 16.16 25.81
CA ALA A 109 -15.43 15.67 26.98
C ALA A 109 -16.79 16.37 27.10
N ASP A 110 -16.86 17.65 26.75
CA ASP A 110 -18.08 18.46 26.79
C ASP A 110 -18.87 18.45 25.47
N SER A 111 -18.41 17.71 24.46
CA SER A 111 -19.01 17.72 23.12
C SER A 111 -20.34 16.91 23.07
N PRO A 112 -21.26 17.26 22.15
CA PRO A 112 -22.47 16.47 21.91
C PRO A 112 -22.21 14.99 21.59
N ILE A 113 -21.04 14.67 21.05
CA ILE A 113 -20.63 13.27 20.79
C ILE A 113 -20.60 12.46 22.10
N GLN A 114 -20.20 13.07 23.22
CA GLN A 114 -20.22 12.39 24.52
C GLN A 114 -21.63 12.09 25.01
N GLN A 115 -22.59 12.92 24.65
CA GLN A 115 -23.99 12.79 25.07
C GLN A 115 -24.82 11.94 24.11
N HIS A 116 -24.59 12.06 22.80
CA HIS A 116 -25.44 11.51 21.76
C HIS A 116 -24.73 10.51 20.82
N GLY A 117 -23.41 10.45 20.85
CA GLY A 117 -22.62 9.49 20.07
C GLY A 117 -22.68 8.07 20.68
N SER A 118 -22.48 7.07 19.85
CA SER A 118 -22.23 5.71 20.33
C SER A 118 -20.93 5.63 21.13
N ASP A 119 -20.80 4.63 22.01
CA ASP A 119 -19.54 4.35 22.74
C ASP A 119 -18.35 4.22 21.78
N TYR A 120 -18.61 3.56 20.66
CA TYR A 120 -17.64 3.41 19.57
C TYR A 120 -17.14 4.76 19.01
N GLN A 121 -18.03 5.70 18.70
CA GLN A 121 -17.64 7.01 18.17
C GLN A 121 -16.84 7.83 19.19
N ARG A 122 -17.23 7.78 20.46
CA ARG A 122 -16.52 8.46 21.55
C ARG A 122 -15.10 7.93 21.72
N ASP A 123 -14.97 6.61 21.82
CA ASP A 123 -13.69 5.94 22.04
C ASP A 123 -12.75 6.09 20.84
N SER A 124 -13.27 5.91 19.62
CA SER A 124 -12.48 6.00 18.40
C SER A 124 -11.86 7.38 18.21
N LEU A 125 -12.64 8.44 18.42
CA LEU A 125 -12.15 9.81 18.29
C LEU A 125 -11.06 10.14 19.33
N LEU A 126 -11.26 9.77 20.59
CA LEU A 126 -10.28 10.01 21.65
C LEU A 126 -8.97 9.26 21.36
N LYS A 127 -9.04 7.99 20.97
CA LYS A 127 -7.87 7.18 20.63
C LYS A 127 -7.12 7.76 19.43
N SER A 128 -7.82 8.23 18.40
CA SER A 128 -7.20 8.87 17.24
C SER A 128 -6.42 10.12 17.61
N VAL A 129 -6.99 10.95 18.48
CA VAL A 129 -6.34 12.18 18.98
C VAL A 129 -5.13 11.86 19.87
N ASP A 130 -5.26 10.87 20.75
CA ASP A 130 -4.17 10.42 21.63
C ASP A 130 -3.00 9.83 20.79
N ASN A 131 -3.30 9.05 19.76
CA ASN A 131 -2.31 8.51 18.83
C ASN A 131 -1.57 9.64 18.07
N ALA A 132 -2.33 10.62 17.54
CA ALA A 132 -1.75 11.76 16.84
C ALA A 132 -0.86 12.62 17.77
N HIS A 133 -1.32 12.91 19.00
CA HIS A 133 -0.51 13.65 19.98
C HIS A 133 0.78 12.91 20.32
N ARG A 134 0.73 11.61 20.54
CA ARG A 134 1.89 10.77 20.87
C ARG A 134 2.92 10.79 19.73
N LEU A 135 2.46 10.56 18.50
CA LEU A 135 3.32 10.61 17.30
C LEU A 135 4.02 11.96 17.16
N LEU A 136 3.26 13.05 17.19
CA LEU A 136 3.78 14.42 17.00
C LEU A 136 4.69 14.89 18.14
N SER A 137 4.55 14.33 19.35
CA SER A 137 5.36 14.66 20.51
C SER A 137 6.63 13.80 20.64
N SER A 138 6.75 12.72 19.87
CA SER A 138 7.85 11.76 20.03
C SER A 138 9.12 12.14 19.22
N PRO A 139 10.24 12.42 19.90
CA PRO A 139 11.54 12.57 19.22
C PRO A 139 12.00 11.29 18.52
N LYS A 140 11.62 10.11 19.03
CA LYS A 140 11.96 8.81 18.43
C LYS A 140 11.22 8.62 17.11
N ALA A 141 9.91 8.97 17.08
CA ALA A 141 9.14 8.94 15.84
C ALA A 141 9.76 9.89 14.81
N ARG A 142 10.02 11.16 15.17
CA ARG A 142 10.69 12.12 14.26
C ARG A 142 11.99 11.56 13.67
N LYS A 143 12.82 10.92 14.49
CA LYS A 143 14.06 10.28 14.02
C LYS A 143 13.79 9.13 13.04
N ALA A 144 12.76 8.32 13.26
CA ALA A 144 12.41 7.19 12.39
C ALA A 144 11.96 7.67 11.00
N PHE A 145 11.20 8.77 10.93
CA PHE A 145 10.70 9.34 9.67
C PHE A 145 11.71 10.25 8.93
N ASP A 146 12.87 10.54 9.51
CA ASP A 146 13.84 11.47 8.94
C ASP A 146 14.86 10.76 8.04
N LEU A 147 14.64 10.80 6.72
CA LEU A 147 15.54 10.24 5.72
C LEU A 147 16.88 11.01 5.62
N SER A 148 16.96 12.25 6.10
CA SER A 148 18.22 13.01 6.08
C SER A 148 19.31 12.43 7.00
N LEU A 149 18.92 11.53 7.91
CA LEU A 149 19.83 10.81 8.81
C LEU A 149 20.49 9.59 8.14
N GLU A 150 20.05 9.22 6.93
CA GLU A 150 20.67 8.12 6.20
C GLU A 150 22.01 8.52 5.59
N PRO A 151 22.97 7.60 5.56
CA PRO A 151 24.19 7.81 4.77
C PRO A 151 23.82 8.09 3.31
N LYS A 152 24.58 9.03 2.71
CA LYS A 152 24.34 9.43 1.31
C LYS A 152 24.29 8.24 0.35
N GLU A 153 25.19 7.29 0.53
CA GLU A 153 25.26 6.08 -0.30
C GLU A 153 23.96 5.25 -0.21
N SER A 154 23.45 5.03 1.01
CA SER A 154 22.19 4.35 1.24
C SER A 154 21.02 5.10 0.58
N TYR A 155 20.95 6.42 0.78
CA TYR A 155 19.93 7.26 0.17
C TYR A 155 19.97 7.19 -1.37
N ASP A 156 21.16 7.33 -1.98
CA ASP A 156 21.32 7.32 -3.42
C ASP A 156 20.97 5.95 -4.04
N THR A 157 21.22 4.85 -3.34
CA THR A 157 20.85 3.50 -3.79
C THR A 157 19.34 3.34 -3.95
N TYR A 158 18.56 3.82 -3.00
CA TYR A 158 17.10 3.74 -3.07
C TYR A 158 16.48 4.80 -4.00
N LYS A 159 17.11 5.96 -4.11
CA LYS A 159 16.64 7.08 -4.92
C LYS A 159 16.48 6.74 -6.42
N VAL A 160 17.19 5.72 -6.91
CA VAL A 160 17.06 5.25 -8.30
C VAL A 160 15.62 4.84 -8.66
N GLY A 161 14.83 4.40 -7.68
CA GLY A 161 13.40 4.11 -7.81
C GLY A 161 12.49 5.32 -7.61
N GLY A 162 13.04 6.53 -7.55
CA GLY A 162 12.28 7.76 -7.32
C GLY A 162 11.51 7.74 -5.99
N ARG A 163 10.28 8.23 -6.00
CA ARG A 163 9.42 8.26 -4.81
C ARG A 163 9.18 6.88 -4.21
N PHE A 164 8.95 5.86 -5.05
CA PHE A 164 8.77 4.49 -4.57
C PHE A 164 10.02 3.96 -3.87
N GLY A 165 11.20 4.19 -4.44
CA GLY A 165 12.45 3.78 -3.82
C GLY A 165 12.69 4.45 -2.47
N LEU A 166 12.47 5.78 -2.36
CA LEU A 166 12.53 6.48 -1.07
C LEU A 166 11.47 5.98 -0.08
N GLY A 167 10.30 5.55 -0.57
CA GLY A 167 9.30 4.86 0.22
C GLY A 167 9.82 3.53 0.80
N CYS A 168 10.53 2.74 0.00
CA CYS A 168 11.18 1.50 0.48
C CYS A 168 12.28 1.80 1.53
N LEU A 169 13.07 2.86 1.35
CA LEU A 169 14.04 3.29 2.34
C LEU A 169 13.37 3.68 3.65
N LEU A 170 12.30 4.45 3.57
CA LEU A 170 11.52 4.85 4.75
C LEU A 170 10.90 3.61 5.43
N ALA A 171 10.34 2.67 4.66
CA ALA A 171 9.81 1.42 5.18
C ALA A 171 10.86 0.60 5.95
N ARG A 172 12.09 0.53 5.42
CA ARG A 172 13.22 -0.11 6.12
C ARG A 172 13.48 0.54 7.48
N ARG A 173 13.58 1.87 7.53
CA ARG A 173 13.78 2.64 8.77
C ARG A 173 12.66 2.46 9.79
N LEU A 174 11.43 2.50 9.30
CA LEU A 174 10.25 2.31 10.14
C LEU A 174 10.18 0.88 10.70
N THR A 175 10.58 -0.12 9.91
CA THR A 175 10.70 -1.51 10.39
C THR A 175 11.75 -1.62 11.50
N GLU A 176 12.92 -0.98 11.36
CA GLU A 176 13.93 -0.89 12.41
C GLU A 176 13.41 -0.21 13.69
N ALA A 177 12.56 0.79 13.52
CA ALA A 177 11.94 1.53 14.62
C ALA A 177 10.75 0.80 15.26
N GLY A 178 10.32 -0.34 14.71
CA GLY A 178 9.23 -1.17 15.23
C GLY A 178 7.84 -0.78 14.71
N ALA A 179 7.74 -0.33 13.46
CA ALA A 179 6.43 -0.25 12.79
C ALA A 179 5.88 -1.66 12.54
N ARG A 180 4.54 -1.80 12.60
CA ARG A 180 3.86 -3.10 12.49
C ARG A 180 3.48 -3.47 11.07
N PHE A 181 2.78 -2.58 10.39
CA PHE A 181 2.33 -2.77 9.02
C PHE A 181 2.66 -1.52 8.19
N ILE A 182 3.35 -1.72 7.09
CA ILE A 182 3.77 -0.65 6.20
C ILE A 182 3.37 -1.05 4.79
N GLU A 183 2.66 -0.19 4.11
CA GLU A 183 2.40 -0.30 2.68
C GLU A 183 3.21 0.75 1.94
N VAL A 184 3.86 0.35 0.83
CA VAL A 184 4.57 1.27 -0.07
C VAL A 184 3.95 1.14 -1.44
N THR A 185 3.33 2.21 -1.91
CA THR A 185 2.59 2.21 -3.17
C THR A 185 3.35 2.89 -4.28
N HIS A 186 3.46 2.21 -5.42
CA HIS A 186 3.83 2.83 -6.68
C HIS A 186 2.55 3.30 -7.37
N GLY A 187 2.13 4.51 -7.12
CA GLY A 187 0.81 5.06 -7.39
C GLY A 187 0.14 4.69 -8.71
N TYR A 188 -1.18 4.60 -8.68
CA TYR A 188 -2.02 4.38 -9.82
C TYR A 188 -2.43 5.70 -10.49
N TYR A 189 -2.33 5.72 -11.81
CA TYR A 189 -2.88 6.78 -12.66
C TYR A 189 -3.47 6.14 -13.93
N PRO A 190 -4.70 6.49 -14.31
CA PRO A 190 -5.34 5.94 -15.50
C PRO A 190 -4.47 6.12 -16.75
N PHE A 191 -4.28 5.05 -17.50
CA PHE A 191 -3.50 5.00 -18.74
C PHE A 191 -2.03 5.41 -18.61
N LYS A 192 -1.52 5.53 -17.38
CA LYS A 192 -0.11 5.86 -17.09
C LYS A 192 0.51 4.79 -16.21
N TYR A 193 1.84 4.81 -16.14
CA TYR A 193 2.62 3.88 -15.32
C TYR A 193 2.21 2.42 -15.57
N TRP A 194 1.76 1.71 -14.54
CA TRP A 194 1.37 0.31 -14.58
C TRP A 194 0.06 0.04 -15.30
N ASP A 195 -0.76 1.06 -15.52
CA ASP A 195 -1.98 0.96 -16.32
C ASP A 195 -1.67 0.98 -17.82
N THR A 196 -0.96 -0.05 -18.27
CA THR A 196 -0.53 -0.21 -19.66
C THR A 196 -1.64 -0.81 -20.51
N HIS A 197 -2.01 -0.12 -21.60
CA HIS A 197 -2.98 -0.59 -22.58
C HIS A 197 -2.41 -0.68 -23.99
N ASP A 198 -1.29 -0.01 -24.22
CA ASP A 198 -0.53 -0.01 -25.47
C ASP A 198 0.97 -0.01 -25.18
N ASN A 199 1.78 -0.53 -26.09
CA ASN A 199 3.24 -0.58 -25.99
C ASN A 199 3.75 -1.06 -24.61
N GLY A 200 3.00 -1.98 -23.98
CA GLY A 200 3.17 -2.36 -22.59
C GLY A 200 4.52 -3.00 -22.30
N HIS A 201 5.04 -3.82 -23.20
CA HIS A 201 6.35 -4.47 -23.00
C HIS A 201 7.49 -3.47 -22.88
N THR A 202 7.51 -2.43 -23.74
CA THR A 202 8.53 -1.38 -23.66
C THR A 202 8.38 -0.56 -22.39
N ARG A 203 7.14 -0.14 -22.07
CA ARG A 203 6.84 0.63 -20.85
C ARG A 203 7.16 -0.14 -19.57
N MET A 204 6.85 -1.44 -19.53
CA MET A 204 7.13 -2.31 -18.39
C MET A 204 8.63 -2.47 -18.12
N LYS A 205 9.49 -2.33 -19.12
CA LYS A 205 10.93 -2.38 -18.91
C LYS A 205 11.39 -1.27 -17.96
N ASP A 206 10.96 -0.04 -18.24
CA ASP A 206 11.31 1.13 -17.43
C ASP A 206 10.66 1.07 -16.04
N LEU A 207 9.38 0.67 -15.96
CA LEU A 207 8.66 0.51 -14.69
C LEU A 207 9.29 -0.54 -13.78
N LYS A 208 9.73 -1.68 -14.35
CA LYS A 208 10.43 -2.71 -13.58
C LYS A 208 11.76 -2.20 -13.01
N GLN A 209 12.49 -1.39 -13.77
CA GLN A 209 13.74 -0.79 -13.26
C GLN A 209 13.50 0.11 -12.06
N MET A 210 12.35 0.79 -12.00
CA MET A 210 12.01 1.66 -10.86
C MET A 210 11.74 0.90 -9.57
N ILE A 211 11.27 -0.35 -9.63
CA ILE A 211 10.91 -1.15 -8.46
C ILE A 211 11.93 -2.23 -8.11
N ASP A 212 12.64 -2.77 -9.09
CA ASP A 212 13.54 -3.92 -8.94
C ASP A 212 14.67 -3.62 -7.93
N ALA A 213 15.48 -2.61 -8.19
CA ALA A 213 16.59 -2.25 -7.33
C ALA A 213 16.16 -1.86 -5.90
N PRO A 214 15.13 -1.00 -5.68
CA PRO A 214 14.68 -0.68 -4.33
C PRO A 214 14.12 -1.87 -3.55
N ILE A 215 13.38 -2.78 -4.18
CA ILE A 215 12.87 -3.98 -3.51
C ILE A 215 14.02 -4.92 -3.16
N ALA A 216 14.93 -5.17 -4.09
CA ALA A 216 16.11 -6.00 -3.84
C ALA A 216 16.94 -5.43 -2.68
N GLN A 217 17.20 -4.12 -2.69
CA GLN A 217 17.95 -3.47 -1.61
C GLN A 217 17.23 -3.55 -0.27
N LEU A 218 15.89 -3.41 -0.25
CA LEU A 218 15.10 -3.56 0.97
C LEU A 218 15.27 -4.95 1.58
N VAL A 219 15.20 -6.01 0.75
CA VAL A 219 15.41 -7.39 1.19
C VAL A 219 16.81 -7.58 1.77
N LEU A 220 17.83 -7.13 1.04
CA LEU A 220 19.25 -7.23 1.47
C LEU A 220 19.50 -6.46 2.77
N ASP A 221 18.96 -5.26 2.87
CA ASP A 221 19.10 -4.42 4.05
C ASP A 221 18.44 -5.04 5.29
N LEU A 222 17.24 -5.61 5.15
CA LEU A 222 16.57 -6.30 6.25
C LEU A 222 17.29 -7.61 6.63
N GLU A 223 17.83 -8.33 5.65
CA GLU A 223 18.64 -9.53 5.93
C GLU A 223 19.92 -9.17 6.69
N ALA A 224 20.67 -8.16 6.24
CA ALA A 224 21.89 -7.68 6.90
C ALA A 224 21.64 -7.22 8.34
N ARG A 225 20.47 -6.69 8.62
CA ARG A 225 20.02 -6.22 9.94
C ARG A 225 19.36 -7.31 10.78
N LYS A 226 19.29 -8.55 10.29
CA LYS A 226 18.63 -9.68 10.96
C LYS A 226 17.14 -9.40 11.27
N LEU A 227 16.50 -8.66 10.38
CA LEU A 227 15.08 -8.32 10.48
C LEU A 227 14.22 -9.12 9.49
N LEU A 228 14.81 -9.65 8.41
CA LEU A 228 14.07 -10.32 7.33
C LEU A 228 13.31 -11.55 7.84
N ASP A 229 13.87 -12.33 8.75
CA ASP A 229 13.22 -13.54 9.29
C ASP A 229 11.93 -13.26 10.08
N ARG A 230 11.74 -12.02 10.52
CA ARG A 230 10.55 -11.56 11.24
C ARG A 230 9.79 -10.45 10.50
N THR A 231 10.07 -10.26 9.23
CA THR A 231 9.41 -9.27 8.37
C THR A 231 8.95 -9.97 7.11
N LEU A 232 7.64 -10.05 6.90
CA LEU A 232 7.09 -10.53 5.65
C LEU A 232 6.96 -9.37 4.68
N ILE A 233 7.62 -9.47 3.52
CA ILE A 233 7.46 -8.54 2.40
C ILE A 233 6.56 -9.20 1.36
N VAL A 234 5.50 -8.50 0.96
CA VAL A 234 4.56 -8.93 -0.09
C VAL A 234 4.62 -7.92 -1.22
N VAL A 235 4.94 -8.38 -2.43
CA VAL A 235 4.92 -7.56 -3.65
C VAL A 235 3.82 -8.05 -4.56
N ALA A 236 2.87 -7.18 -4.85
CA ALA A 236 1.66 -7.55 -5.56
C ALA A 236 1.04 -6.37 -6.33
N SER A 237 0.11 -6.69 -7.22
CA SER A 237 -0.81 -5.73 -7.82
C SER A 237 -2.22 -6.33 -7.86
N GLU A 238 -3.21 -5.50 -8.17
CA GLU A 238 -4.63 -5.87 -8.09
C GLU A 238 -5.09 -6.88 -9.14
N PHE A 239 -4.41 -6.94 -10.29
CA PHE A 239 -4.61 -7.94 -11.36
C PHE A 239 -3.43 -7.92 -12.34
N SER A 240 -3.41 -8.86 -13.28
CA SER A 240 -2.44 -8.92 -14.36
C SER A 240 -2.98 -8.32 -15.67
N ARG A 241 -2.22 -8.48 -16.74
CA ARG A 241 -2.57 -8.05 -18.09
C ARG A 241 -2.55 -9.23 -19.04
N ASP A 242 -3.60 -9.40 -19.86
CA ASP A 242 -3.54 -10.31 -20.99
C ASP A 242 -2.99 -9.58 -22.23
N MET A 243 -2.41 -10.34 -23.11
CA MET A 243 -2.03 -9.82 -24.43
C MET A 243 -3.21 -9.94 -25.40
N MET A 244 -3.67 -8.81 -25.91
CA MET A 244 -4.77 -8.74 -26.86
C MET A 244 -4.32 -8.99 -28.30
N MET A 245 -3.59 -10.07 -28.54
CA MET A 245 -3.06 -10.34 -29.88
C MET A 245 -4.09 -10.83 -30.89
N GLU A 246 -5.28 -11.24 -30.44
CA GLU A 246 -6.29 -11.90 -31.26
C GLU A 246 -7.68 -11.27 -31.10
N GLY A 247 -7.73 -9.98 -30.78
CA GLY A 247 -9.01 -9.28 -30.82
C GLY A 247 -9.59 -9.33 -32.23
N LYS A 248 -10.88 -9.52 -32.36
CA LYS A 248 -11.53 -9.40 -33.68
C LYS A 248 -11.25 -7.99 -34.19
N PRO A 249 -10.75 -7.86 -35.45
CA PRO A 249 -10.63 -6.56 -36.09
C PRO A 249 -11.96 -5.79 -35.92
N GLU A 250 -11.88 -4.48 -35.76
CA GLU A 250 -13.04 -3.58 -35.69
C GLU A 250 -13.85 -3.58 -34.38
N LYS A 251 -13.58 -4.44 -33.43
CA LYS A 251 -14.18 -4.30 -32.10
C LYS A 251 -13.30 -3.42 -31.22
N ARG A 252 -13.80 -2.22 -30.90
CA ARG A 252 -13.28 -1.50 -29.72
C ARG A 252 -13.45 -2.41 -28.54
N VAL A 253 -12.35 -2.79 -27.93
CA VAL A 253 -12.43 -3.39 -26.62
C VAL A 253 -13.05 -2.36 -25.70
N LYS A 254 -13.84 -2.82 -24.75
CA LYS A 254 -14.56 -1.97 -23.79
C LYS A 254 -13.63 -0.99 -23.07
N ASP A 255 -12.33 -1.27 -23.07
CA ASP A 255 -11.24 -0.50 -22.44
C ASP A 255 -10.50 0.43 -23.43
N GLN A 256 -11.15 0.83 -24.52
CA GLN A 256 -10.71 1.90 -25.43
C GLN A 256 -9.48 1.61 -26.31
N VAL A 257 -9.03 0.38 -26.40
CA VAL A 257 -7.90 0.00 -27.26
C VAL A 257 -8.38 -0.48 -28.62
N ASN A 258 -7.89 0.14 -29.69
CA ASN A 258 -8.09 -0.38 -31.05
C ASN A 258 -7.08 -1.51 -31.27
N VAL A 259 -7.59 -2.73 -31.49
CA VAL A 259 -6.73 -3.88 -31.82
C VAL A 259 -6.47 -3.88 -33.31
N PRO A 260 -5.22 -3.80 -33.76
CA PRO A 260 -4.90 -3.90 -35.17
C PRO A 260 -5.22 -5.29 -35.73
N PRO A 261 -5.57 -5.42 -37.02
CA PRO A 261 -5.89 -6.69 -37.64
C PRO A 261 -4.67 -7.62 -37.75
N ARG A 262 -3.47 -7.06 -37.66
CA ARG A 262 -2.19 -7.79 -37.67
C ARG A 262 -1.23 -7.19 -36.68
N ILE A 263 -0.40 -8.04 -36.12
CA ILE A 263 0.71 -7.62 -35.27
C ILE A 263 1.93 -7.49 -36.18
N ASP A 264 2.22 -6.29 -36.60
CA ASP A 264 3.29 -5.95 -37.49
C ASP A 264 4.32 -4.98 -36.91
N GLY A 265 4.12 -4.57 -35.68
CA GLY A 265 5.02 -3.68 -34.97
C GLY A 265 5.18 -4.04 -33.48
N LEU A 266 6.33 -3.69 -32.91
CA LEU A 266 6.64 -3.99 -31.50
C LEU A 266 5.62 -3.40 -30.52
N GLN A 267 5.05 -2.24 -30.85
CA GLN A 267 4.01 -1.60 -30.06
C GLN A 267 2.75 -2.46 -29.92
N HIS A 268 2.44 -3.30 -30.91
CA HIS A 268 1.27 -4.16 -30.88
C HIS A 268 1.40 -5.32 -29.89
N TYR A 269 2.62 -5.77 -29.57
CA TYR A 269 2.87 -6.77 -28.53
C TYR A 269 2.62 -6.27 -27.12
N GLY A 270 2.39 -4.99 -26.96
CA GLY A 270 2.12 -4.36 -25.69
C GLY A 270 0.67 -3.90 -25.52
N MET A 271 -0.25 -4.37 -26.35
CA MET A 271 -1.67 -4.09 -26.18
C MET A 271 -2.27 -5.06 -25.16
N HIS A 272 -2.82 -4.53 -24.07
CA HIS A 272 -3.26 -5.32 -22.92
C HIS A 272 -4.66 -4.96 -22.45
N ARG A 273 -5.34 -5.95 -21.90
CA ARG A 273 -6.55 -5.77 -21.09
C ARG A 273 -6.29 -6.11 -19.64
N HIS A 274 -7.17 -5.63 -18.77
CA HIS A 274 -7.22 -6.10 -17.40
C HIS A 274 -7.56 -7.59 -17.35
N PHE A 275 -6.75 -8.37 -16.68
CA PHE A 275 -6.88 -9.81 -16.62
C PHE A 275 -6.84 -10.32 -15.18
N THR A 276 -7.90 -10.99 -14.76
CA THR A 276 -8.07 -11.52 -13.41
C THR A 276 -7.97 -13.04 -13.33
N GLY A 277 -7.73 -13.72 -14.44
CA GLY A 277 -7.62 -15.18 -14.50
C GLY A 277 -6.32 -15.73 -13.93
N ALA A 278 -5.32 -14.91 -13.74
CA ALA A 278 -4.08 -15.20 -13.05
C ALA A 278 -3.39 -13.91 -12.61
N GLY A 279 -2.55 -14.01 -11.59
CA GLY A 279 -1.68 -12.95 -11.10
C GLY A 279 -0.50 -13.57 -10.37
N SER A 280 0.59 -12.81 -10.21
CA SER A 280 1.77 -13.26 -9.49
C SER A 280 2.00 -12.41 -8.25
N VAL A 281 2.34 -13.06 -7.14
CA VAL A 281 2.70 -12.43 -5.88
C VAL A 281 4.09 -12.88 -5.48
N LEU A 282 4.97 -11.95 -5.11
CA LEU A 282 6.28 -12.28 -4.58
C LEU A 282 6.25 -12.12 -3.05
N LEU A 283 6.83 -13.09 -2.37
CA LEU A 283 6.91 -13.12 -0.91
C LEU A 283 8.38 -13.29 -0.50
N PHE A 284 8.81 -12.45 0.47
CA PHE A 284 10.16 -12.54 1.04
C PHE A 284 10.08 -12.48 2.57
N GLY A 285 11.00 -13.18 3.23
CA GLY A 285 11.20 -13.03 4.66
C GLY A 285 10.36 -13.93 5.52
N GLY A 286 9.85 -13.40 6.63
CA GLY A 286 9.27 -14.16 7.73
C GLY A 286 8.21 -15.18 7.35
N GLY A 287 8.47 -16.44 7.67
CA GLY A 287 7.51 -17.53 7.49
C GLY A 287 7.44 -18.12 6.08
N VAL A 288 8.15 -17.58 5.08
CA VAL A 288 8.09 -18.10 3.70
C VAL A 288 9.22 -19.07 3.39
N LYS A 289 8.90 -20.13 2.64
CA LYS A 289 9.88 -21.08 2.14
C LYS A 289 10.67 -20.47 0.98
N LYS A 290 11.98 -20.34 1.15
CA LYS A 290 12.89 -19.77 0.14
C LYS A 290 12.91 -20.62 -1.14
N GLY A 291 12.93 -19.97 -2.31
CA GLY A 291 13.05 -20.63 -3.62
C GLY A 291 11.86 -21.51 -3.99
N PHE A 292 10.68 -21.27 -3.40
CA PHE A 292 9.48 -22.04 -3.64
C PHE A 292 8.54 -21.31 -4.59
N VAL A 293 8.02 -22.02 -5.57
CA VAL A 293 6.97 -21.57 -6.47
C VAL A 293 5.71 -22.37 -6.18
N TYR A 294 4.58 -21.68 -6.01
CA TYR A 294 3.28 -22.27 -5.75
C TYR A 294 2.29 -21.86 -6.83
N GLY A 295 1.59 -22.84 -7.39
CA GLY A 295 0.65 -22.61 -8.47
C GLY A 295 1.30 -22.60 -9.86
N GLU A 296 0.50 -22.87 -10.86
CA GLU A 296 0.89 -22.86 -12.27
C GLU A 296 -0.16 -22.16 -13.13
N THR A 297 0.28 -21.42 -14.14
CA THR A 297 -0.58 -20.90 -15.20
C THR A 297 -0.49 -21.77 -16.45
N ALA A 298 -1.55 -21.81 -17.26
CA ALA A 298 -1.52 -22.48 -18.55
C ALA A 298 -0.46 -21.85 -19.47
N ASP A 299 0.21 -22.70 -20.26
CA ASP A 299 1.15 -22.24 -21.30
C ASP A 299 0.42 -21.55 -22.44
N GLU A 300 -0.83 -21.95 -22.67
CA GLU A 300 -1.68 -21.39 -23.71
C GLU A 300 -2.53 -20.23 -23.19
N ARG A 301 -2.81 -19.29 -24.05
CA ARG A 301 -3.70 -18.18 -23.74
C ARG A 301 -5.13 -18.65 -23.42
N PRO A 302 -5.76 -17.96 -22.48
CA PRO A 302 -5.40 -16.71 -21.82
C PRO A 302 -4.47 -16.81 -20.60
N CYS A 303 -3.72 -17.89 -20.43
CA CYS A 303 -2.76 -18.12 -19.35
C CYS A 303 -3.41 -18.04 -17.95
N THR A 304 -4.58 -18.63 -17.82
CA THR A 304 -5.29 -18.73 -16.51
C THR A 304 -4.55 -19.65 -15.57
N THR A 305 -4.75 -19.47 -14.27
CA THR A 305 -4.23 -20.41 -13.27
C THR A 305 -4.90 -21.77 -13.43
N VAL A 306 -4.13 -22.83 -13.60
CA VAL A 306 -4.61 -24.21 -13.85
C VAL A 306 -4.29 -25.17 -12.72
N LYS A 307 -3.35 -24.81 -11.84
CA LYS A 307 -2.97 -25.63 -10.71
C LYS A 307 -2.77 -24.80 -9.47
N ASP A 308 -3.23 -25.30 -8.34
CA ASP A 308 -3.09 -24.72 -7.02
C ASP A 308 -3.42 -23.19 -6.98
N PRO A 309 -4.62 -22.78 -7.44
CA PRO A 309 -4.99 -21.37 -7.42
C PRO A 309 -5.07 -20.84 -5.98
N VAL A 310 -4.64 -19.59 -5.78
CA VAL A 310 -4.75 -18.89 -4.50
C VAL A 310 -5.68 -17.70 -4.68
N THR A 311 -6.74 -17.61 -3.88
CA THR A 311 -7.63 -16.46 -3.85
C THR A 311 -7.05 -15.33 -2.99
N THR A 312 -7.59 -14.12 -3.11
CA THR A 312 -7.20 -12.98 -2.27
C THR A 312 -7.44 -13.28 -0.78
N GLU A 313 -8.54 -13.95 -0.45
CA GLU A 313 -8.89 -14.34 0.93
C GLU A 313 -7.89 -15.34 1.51
N GLN A 314 -7.47 -16.30 0.69
CA GLN A 314 -6.46 -17.30 1.09
C GLN A 314 -5.08 -16.67 1.28
N LEU A 315 -4.73 -15.68 0.44
CA LEU A 315 -3.51 -14.90 0.62
C LEU A 315 -3.56 -14.09 1.92
N HIS A 316 -4.66 -13.39 2.20
CA HIS A 316 -4.86 -12.68 3.46
C HIS A 316 -4.75 -13.62 4.67
N ALA A 317 -5.41 -14.78 4.61
CA ALA A 317 -5.30 -15.78 5.68
C ALA A 317 -3.86 -16.25 5.89
N SER A 318 -3.09 -16.41 4.81
CA SER A 318 -1.67 -16.78 4.86
C SER A 318 -0.81 -15.68 5.49
N ILE A 319 -1.08 -14.42 5.15
CA ILE A 319 -0.41 -13.26 5.74
C ILE A 319 -0.73 -13.17 7.25
N TYR A 320 -2.00 -13.29 7.64
CA TYR A 320 -2.39 -13.27 9.06
C TYR A 320 -1.76 -14.41 9.86
N ARG A 321 -1.57 -15.57 9.23
CA ARG A 321 -0.92 -16.70 9.90
C ARG A 321 0.58 -16.49 10.08
N ALA A 322 1.23 -15.72 9.22
CA ALA A 322 2.66 -15.41 9.30
C ALA A 322 2.97 -14.32 10.34
N LEU A 323 1.99 -13.52 10.73
CA LEU A 323 2.07 -12.45 11.74
C LEU A 323 1.80 -12.98 13.15
#